data_70c3f91e73b113466b666867dd5e7650
#
_entry.id   70c3f91e73b113466b666867dd5e7650
#
_cell.length_a   1.000
_cell.length_b   1.000
_cell.length_c   1.000
_cell.angle_alpha   90.00
_cell.angle_beta   90.00
_cell.angle_gamma   90.00
#
_symmetry.space_group_name_H-M   'P 1'
#
loop_
_entity.id
_entity.type
_entity.pdbx_description
1 polymer ?
#
loop_
_entity_poly.entity_id
_entity_poly.type
_entity_poly.pdbx_seq_one_letter_code
_entity_poly.pdbx_strand_id
1 'polypeptide(L)'
;MGFHGWEDFPRRANIRKGTWRRVVATENLTVQRGEMEPGIEFDGGVHRHPEDQIIVVMKGKMRLHIDGEEGWLEPGDVGVIPGGKFHGGVDVGPEGAEYLEIIAGGRMDYLPGYVGPPKNELKGSGE
;
A
#
# COMPACT_ATOMS: atom_id res chain seq x y z
N MET A 1 -13.73 -22.74 0.21
CA MET A 1 -14.19 -21.39 -0.08
C MET A 1 -13.61 -20.30 0.77
N GLY A 2 -13.44 -20.48 2.08
CA GLY A 2 -12.92 -19.46 2.98
C GLY A 2 -11.40 -19.47 3.19
N PHE A 3 -10.67 -20.46 2.68
CA PHE A 3 -9.25 -20.65 2.97
C PHE A 3 -8.43 -20.66 1.69
N HIS A 4 -7.41 -19.80 1.64
CA HIS A 4 -6.56 -19.60 0.47
C HIS A 4 -5.13 -19.37 0.90
N GLY A 5 -4.18 -19.78 0.03
CA GLY A 5 -2.82 -19.30 0.14
C GLY A 5 -2.68 -17.99 -0.64
N TRP A 6 -1.71 -17.16 -0.28
CA TRP A 6 -1.48 -15.93 -1.04
C TRP A 6 -1.16 -16.20 -2.52
N GLU A 7 -0.55 -17.33 -2.83
CA GLU A 7 -0.24 -17.74 -4.20
C GLU A 7 -1.48 -17.98 -5.06
N ASP A 8 -2.67 -18.10 -4.46
CA ASP A 8 -3.92 -18.21 -5.20
C ASP A 8 -4.33 -16.88 -5.85
N PHE A 9 -3.73 -15.78 -5.42
CA PHE A 9 -4.02 -14.44 -5.93
C PHE A 9 -2.88 -13.97 -6.83
N PRO A 10 -3.18 -13.38 -8.01
CA PRO A 10 -2.15 -12.97 -8.95
C PRO A 10 -1.17 -11.96 -8.35
N ARG A 11 0.13 -12.23 -8.54
CA ARG A 11 1.20 -11.28 -8.22
C ARG A 11 1.36 -10.32 -9.38
N ARG A 12 1.12 -9.03 -9.15
CA ARG A 12 1.17 -8.01 -10.18
C ARG A 12 2.18 -6.93 -9.81
N ALA A 13 2.76 -6.32 -10.84
CA ALA A 13 3.59 -5.14 -10.63
C ALA A 13 2.76 -4.02 -10.01
N ASN A 14 3.32 -3.37 -9.01
CA ASN A 14 2.74 -2.17 -8.43
C ASN A 14 3.26 -0.93 -9.18
N ILE A 15 2.93 0.26 -8.69
CA ILE A 15 3.21 1.52 -9.38
C ILE A 15 4.71 1.75 -9.56
N ARG A 16 5.52 1.51 -8.50
CA ARG A 16 6.97 1.70 -8.57
C ARG A 16 7.65 0.46 -9.11
N LYS A 17 8.68 0.65 -9.92
CA LYS A 17 9.54 -0.45 -10.35
C LYS A 17 10.16 -1.14 -9.13
N GLY A 18 10.17 -2.47 -9.13
CA GLY A 18 10.67 -3.26 -8.01
C GLY A 18 9.65 -3.44 -6.89
N THR A 19 8.39 -3.12 -7.15
CA THR A 19 7.30 -3.35 -6.21
C THR A 19 6.24 -4.24 -6.83
N TRP A 20 5.67 -5.10 -5.99
CA TRP A 20 4.69 -6.11 -6.41
C TRP A 20 3.56 -6.15 -5.40
N ARG A 21 2.41 -6.62 -5.84
CA ARG A 21 1.27 -6.78 -4.93
C ARG A 21 0.39 -7.95 -5.32
N ARG A 22 -0.28 -8.49 -4.31
CA ARG A 22 -1.42 -9.39 -4.43
C ARG A 22 -2.57 -8.75 -3.68
N VAL A 23 -3.77 -8.80 -4.23
CA VAL A 23 -4.93 -8.11 -3.67
C VAL A 23 -6.07 -9.08 -3.45
N VAL A 24 -6.64 -9.03 -2.27
CA VAL A 24 -7.87 -9.72 -1.90
C VAL A 24 -8.89 -8.68 -1.49
N ALA A 25 -10.07 -8.76 -2.05
CA ALA A 25 -11.11 -7.79 -1.73
C ALA A 25 -12.46 -8.48 -1.49
N THR A 26 -13.16 -7.97 -0.51
CA THR A 26 -14.58 -8.20 -0.29
C THR A 26 -15.33 -6.91 -0.60
N GLU A 27 -16.62 -6.89 -0.39
CA GLU A 27 -17.41 -5.68 -0.60
C GLU A 27 -16.94 -4.51 0.28
N ASN A 28 -16.52 -4.80 1.51
CA ASN A 28 -16.22 -3.77 2.52
C ASN A 28 -14.75 -3.70 2.95
N LEU A 29 -13.89 -4.56 2.43
CA LEU A 29 -12.49 -4.62 2.82
C LEU A 29 -11.61 -4.97 1.62
N THR A 30 -10.44 -4.35 1.59
CA THR A 30 -9.36 -4.73 0.67
C THR A 30 -8.11 -4.98 1.48
N VAL A 31 -7.42 -6.08 1.21
CA VAL A 31 -6.10 -6.35 1.76
C VAL A 31 -5.12 -6.49 0.60
N GLN A 32 -4.10 -5.67 0.63
CA GLN A 32 -2.99 -5.77 -0.31
C GLN A 32 -1.78 -6.32 0.41
N ARG A 33 -1.24 -7.42 -0.11
CA ARG A 33 0.08 -7.89 0.30
C ARG A 33 1.10 -7.32 -0.67
N GLY A 34 1.95 -6.43 -0.16
CA GLY A 34 2.96 -5.76 -0.96
C GLY A 34 4.35 -6.31 -0.71
N GLU A 35 5.18 -6.20 -1.75
CA GLU A 35 6.59 -6.54 -1.70
C GLU A 35 7.37 -5.37 -2.30
N MET A 36 8.44 -4.96 -1.63
CA MET A 36 9.38 -3.95 -2.12
C MET A 36 10.78 -4.53 -2.14
N GLU A 37 11.43 -4.45 -3.28
CA GLU A 37 12.85 -4.79 -3.39
C GLU A 37 13.71 -3.73 -2.73
N PRO A 38 14.90 -4.10 -2.20
CA PRO A 38 15.83 -3.08 -1.70
C PRO A 38 16.30 -2.19 -2.84
N GLY A 39 16.63 -0.95 -2.51
CA GLY A 39 17.20 -0.01 -3.48
C GLY A 39 16.22 0.57 -4.49
N ILE A 40 14.93 0.40 -4.30
CA ILE A 40 13.94 1.01 -5.20
C ILE A 40 13.95 2.53 -5.04
N GLU A 41 13.60 3.22 -6.12
CA GLU A 41 13.50 4.67 -6.11
C GLU A 41 12.10 5.11 -5.68
N PHE A 42 12.05 6.15 -4.85
CA PHE A 42 10.81 6.79 -4.44
C PHE A 42 10.75 8.20 -5.03
N ASP A 43 9.59 8.56 -5.56
CA ASP A 43 9.38 9.88 -6.16
C ASP A 43 9.02 10.96 -5.13
N GLY A 44 8.87 10.57 -3.86
CA GLY A 44 8.46 11.48 -2.80
C GLY A 44 7.00 11.87 -2.85
N GLY A 45 6.24 11.32 -3.76
CA GLY A 45 4.82 11.61 -3.91
C GLY A 45 3.99 11.04 -2.76
N VAL A 46 3.06 11.85 -2.28
CA VAL A 46 2.06 11.41 -1.31
C VAL A 46 0.68 11.55 -1.93
N HIS A 47 -0.22 10.71 -1.48
CA HIS A 47 -1.60 10.67 -1.96
C HIS A 47 -2.57 10.48 -0.80
N ARG A 48 -3.83 10.68 -1.05
CA ARG A 48 -4.88 10.40 -0.08
C ARG A 48 -6.08 9.78 -0.75
N HIS A 49 -6.88 9.13 0.04
CA HIS A 49 -8.19 8.59 -0.34
C HIS A 49 -9.13 8.63 0.87
N PRO A 50 -10.46 8.58 0.66
CA PRO A 50 -11.41 8.68 1.77
C PRO A 50 -11.33 7.52 2.77
N GLU A 51 -10.90 6.35 2.32
CA GLU A 51 -10.88 5.13 3.11
C GLU A 51 -9.79 5.15 4.17
N ASP A 52 -10.11 4.63 5.35
CA ASP A 52 -9.11 4.34 6.38
C ASP A 52 -8.18 3.23 5.93
N GLN A 53 -6.95 3.28 6.38
CA GLN A 53 -5.92 2.30 6.03
C GLN A 53 -5.04 1.99 7.23
N ILE A 54 -4.66 0.72 7.35
CA ILE A 54 -3.67 0.26 8.32
C ILE A 54 -2.59 -0.48 7.56
N ILE A 55 -1.33 -0.23 7.91
CA ILE A 55 -0.18 -0.93 7.34
C ILE A 55 0.55 -1.67 8.44
N VAL A 56 0.86 -2.95 8.19
CA VAL A 56 1.73 -3.75 9.04
C VAL A 56 2.84 -4.35 8.19
N VAL A 57 4.06 -4.32 8.71
CA VAL A 57 5.22 -4.90 8.03
C VAL A 57 5.44 -6.31 8.56
N MET A 58 5.64 -7.26 7.64
CA MET A 58 5.88 -8.65 7.98
C MET A 58 7.36 -9.00 7.96
N LYS A 59 8.11 -8.43 7.02
CA LYS A 59 9.57 -8.62 6.88
C LYS A 59 10.22 -7.34 6.43
N GLY A 60 11.48 -7.13 6.83
CA GLY A 60 12.21 -5.93 6.45
C GLY A 60 11.67 -4.70 7.17
N LYS A 61 11.81 -3.55 6.55
CA LYS A 61 11.27 -2.30 7.07
C LYS A 61 11.00 -1.31 5.96
N MET A 62 10.07 -0.42 6.19
CA MET A 62 9.74 0.65 5.27
C MET A 62 9.53 1.96 6.03
N ARG A 63 9.90 3.05 5.39
CA ARG A 63 9.68 4.39 5.92
C ARG A 63 8.49 5.01 5.22
N LEU A 64 7.58 5.57 5.99
CA LEU A 64 6.35 6.18 5.50
C LEU A 64 6.25 7.63 5.93
N HIS A 65 5.58 8.39 5.08
CA HIS A 65 5.03 9.69 5.41
C HIS A 65 3.54 9.51 5.69
N ILE A 66 3.08 9.92 6.86
CA ILE A 66 1.68 9.88 7.24
C ILE A 66 1.33 11.23 7.89
N ASP A 67 0.43 11.98 7.26
CA ASP A 67 -0.11 13.23 7.81
C ASP A 67 0.96 14.19 8.35
N GLY A 68 2.01 14.42 7.55
CA GLY A 68 3.10 15.33 7.89
C GLY A 68 4.21 14.74 8.75
N GLU A 69 4.10 13.50 9.17
CA GLU A 69 5.13 12.81 9.96
C GLU A 69 5.77 11.70 9.14
N GLU A 70 7.06 11.48 9.35
CA GLU A 70 7.77 10.35 8.78
C GLU A 70 8.23 9.39 9.87
N GLY A 71 8.12 8.09 9.60
CA GLY A 71 8.55 7.07 10.54
C GLY A 71 8.83 5.76 9.85
N TRP A 72 9.66 4.94 10.48
CA TRP A 72 9.94 3.57 10.04
C TRP A 72 8.96 2.60 10.66
N LEU A 73 8.50 1.64 9.86
CA LEU A 73 7.74 0.49 10.31
C LEU A 73 8.57 -0.77 10.15
N GLU A 74 8.64 -1.56 11.21
CA GLU A 74 9.29 -2.87 11.26
C GLU A 74 8.26 -3.91 11.70
N PRO A 75 8.56 -5.21 11.61
CA PRO A 75 7.67 -6.23 12.16
C PRO A 75 7.35 -5.96 13.63
N GLY A 76 6.07 -5.95 13.95
CA GLY A 76 5.58 -5.58 15.28
C GLY A 76 5.04 -4.16 15.39
N ASP A 77 5.32 -3.32 14.41
CA ASP A 77 4.79 -1.97 14.35
C ASP A 77 3.50 -1.91 13.52
N VAL A 78 2.73 -0.86 13.73
CA VAL A 78 1.53 -0.59 12.96
C VAL A 78 1.50 0.89 12.53
N GLY A 79 1.22 1.12 11.25
CA GLY A 79 0.96 2.45 10.73
C GLY A 79 -0.54 2.65 10.59
N VAL A 80 -1.05 3.75 11.12
CA VAL A 80 -2.47 4.09 11.05
C VAL A 80 -2.65 5.32 10.17
N ILE A 81 -3.45 5.17 9.13
CA ILE A 81 -3.69 6.22 8.15
C ILE A 81 -5.19 6.50 8.12
N PRO A 82 -5.66 7.50 8.88
CA PRO A 82 -7.07 7.89 8.80
C PRO A 82 -7.45 8.37 7.42
N GLY A 83 -8.69 8.13 7.03
CA GLY A 83 -9.20 8.58 5.74
C GLY A 83 -8.99 10.06 5.50
N GLY A 84 -8.62 10.42 4.28
CA GLY A 84 -8.36 11.79 3.88
C GLY A 84 -6.97 12.34 4.20
N LYS A 85 -6.14 11.59 4.91
CA LYS A 85 -4.77 12.04 5.24
C LYS A 85 -3.77 11.66 4.17
N PHE A 86 -2.92 12.60 3.80
CA PHE A 86 -1.86 12.33 2.82
C PHE A 86 -0.83 11.36 3.39
N HIS A 87 -0.44 10.40 2.58
CA HIS A 87 0.52 9.37 2.96
C HIS A 87 1.24 8.81 1.73
N GLY A 88 2.35 8.13 1.97
CA GLY A 88 3.11 7.48 0.93
C GLY A 88 4.39 6.85 1.46
N GLY A 89 4.97 5.94 0.70
CA GLY A 89 6.28 5.38 1.01
C GLY A 89 7.37 6.38 0.65
N VAL A 90 8.40 6.46 1.47
CA VAL A 90 9.53 7.35 1.23
C VAL A 90 10.88 6.63 1.21
N ASP A 91 10.96 5.44 1.77
CA ASP A 91 12.19 4.64 1.75
C ASP A 91 11.89 3.18 2.10
N VAL A 92 12.84 2.32 1.83
CA VAL A 92 12.80 0.91 2.17
C VAL A 92 14.14 0.48 2.74
N GLY A 93 14.13 -0.45 3.68
CA GLY A 93 15.35 -0.95 4.30
C GLY A 93 16.23 -1.78 3.36
N PRO A 94 17.46 -2.13 3.79
CA PRO A 94 18.43 -2.81 2.94
C PRO A 94 18.03 -4.22 2.52
N GLU A 95 17.05 -4.81 3.18
CA GLU A 95 16.52 -6.13 2.85
C GLU A 95 15.17 -6.06 2.14
N GLY A 96 14.73 -4.86 1.75
CA GLY A 96 13.41 -4.66 1.20
C GLY A 96 12.33 -4.68 2.28
N ALA A 97 11.09 -4.94 1.88
CA ALA A 97 9.97 -5.07 2.80
C ALA A 97 8.88 -5.96 2.22
N GLU A 98 8.23 -6.71 3.09
CA GLU A 98 6.95 -7.37 2.81
C GLU A 98 5.94 -6.85 3.84
N TYR A 99 4.78 -6.45 3.36
CA TYR A 99 3.81 -5.75 4.20
C TYR A 99 2.37 -6.04 3.78
N LEU A 100 1.44 -5.76 4.68
CA LEU A 100 0.01 -5.78 4.40
C LEU A 100 -0.54 -4.37 4.51
N GLU A 101 -1.33 -3.97 3.52
CA GLU A 101 -2.18 -2.79 3.60
C GLU A 101 -3.62 -3.25 3.73
N ILE A 102 -4.27 -2.79 4.78
CA ILE A 102 -5.67 -3.13 5.07
C ILE A 102 -6.47 -1.85 4.89
N ILE A 103 -7.36 -1.84 3.92
CA ILE A 103 -8.06 -0.64 3.48
C ILE A 103 -9.57 -0.90 3.57
N ALA A 104 -10.30 0.06 4.12
CA ALA A 104 -11.76 0.00 4.14
C ALA A 104 -12.31 0.11 2.71
N GLY A 105 -13.37 -0.64 2.43
CA GLY A 105 -14.00 -0.65 1.13
C GLY A 105 -13.33 -1.58 0.12
N GLY A 106 -14.05 -1.88 -0.94
CA GLY A 106 -13.52 -2.64 -2.06
C GLY A 106 -12.82 -1.71 -3.05
N ARG A 107 -11.51 -1.72 -3.08
CA ARG A 107 -10.71 -0.90 -4.00
C ARG A 107 -10.68 -1.53 -5.38
N MET A 108 -11.68 -1.22 -6.19
CA MET A 108 -11.79 -1.75 -7.56
C MET A 108 -10.59 -1.35 -8.43
N ASP A 109 -10.02 -0.18 -8.19
CA ASP A 109 -8.86 0.32 -8.92
C ASP A 109 -7.58 -0.48 -8.65
N TYR A 110 -7.57 -1.34 -7.63
CA TYR A 110 -6.45 -2.23 -7.33
C TYR A 110 -6.55 -3.56 -8.07
N LEU A 111 -7.69 -3.88 -8.65
CA LEU A 111 -7.92 -5.18 -9.28
C LEU A 111 -7.36 -5.22 -10.70
N PRO A 112 -6.82 -6.36 -11.14
CA PRO A 112 -6.41 -6.54 -12.53
C PRO A 112 -7.59 -6.30 -13.48
N GLY A 113 -7.34 -5.58 -14.57
CA GLY A 113 -8.37 -5.30 -15.55
C GLY A 113 -9.26 -4.10 -15.24
N TYR A 114 -9.02 -3.43 -14.14
CA TYR A 114 -9.73 -2.19 -13.87
C TYR A 114 -9.45 -1.15 -14.96
N VAL A 115 -10.51 -0.56 -15.50
CA VAL A 115 -10.43 0.51 -16.50
C VAL A 115 -11.13 1.73 -15.93
N GLY A 116 -10.37 2.74 -15.61
CA GLY A 116 -10.92 3.95 -15.02
C GLY A 116 -9.82 4.75 -14.33
N PRO A 117 -10.15 5.91 -13.77
CA PRO A 117 -9.17 6.73 -13.08
C PRO A 117 -8.76 6.06 -11.75
N PRO A 118 -7.49 6.24 -11.32
CA PRO A 118 -7.10 5.82 -9.99
C PRO A 118 -7.89 6.61 -8.94
N LYS A 119 -8.17 5.97 -7.81
CA LYS A 119 -8.95 6.61 -6.74
C LYS A 119 -8.09 7.38 -5.74
N ASN A 120 -6.78 7.36 -5.91
CA ASN A 120 -5.87 8.14 -5.07
C ASN A 120 -5.83 9.58 -5.56
N GLU A 121 -5.99 10.51 -4.64
CA GLU A 121 -5.80 11.94 -4.90
C GLU A 121 -4.36 12.31 -4.54
N LEU A 122 -3.60 12.77 -5.53
CA LEU A 122 -2.22 13.19 -5.33
C LEU A 122 -2.18 14.60 -4.74
N LYS A 123 -1.27 14.81 -3.81
CA LYS A 123 -1.05 16.12 -3.23
C LYS A 123 -0.55 17.09 -4.30
N GLY A 124 -1.17 18.28 -4.36
CA GLY A 124 -0.85 19.29 -5.35
C GLY A 124 -1.65 19.21 -6.64
N SER A 125 -2.47 18.15 -6.84
CA SER A 125 -3.34 18.05 -7.98
C SER A 125 -4.77 18.39 -7.60
N GLY A 126 -5.40 19.27 -8.38
CA GLY A 126 -6.80 19.65 -8.17
C GLY A 126 -7.03 20.56 -6.95
N GLU A 127 -6.01 21.19 -6.43
CA GLU A 127 -6.13 22.18 -5.35
C GLU A 127 -6.53 23.54 -5.88
#